data_c16df3fcca2159f78ee3c47a8e1a5001
#
_entry.id   c16df3fcca2159f78ee3c47a8e1a5001
#
_cell.length_a   1.000
_cell.length_b   1.000
_cell.length_c   1.000
_cell.angle_alpha   90.00
_cell.angle_beta   90.00
_cell.angle_gamma   90.00
#
_symmetry.space_group_name_H-M   'P 1'
#
loop_
_entity.id
_entity.type
_entity.pdbx_description
1 polymer ?
#
loop_
_entity_poly.entity_id
_entity_poly.type
_entity_poly.pdbx_seq_one_letter_code
_entity_poly.pdbx_strand_id
1 'polypeptide(L)'
;MFVAPGTRVQAPHAMAGRRGTCTGALRPRGLAGSVRVAQGRPRRGERAAYDLEAKTICYLIGVSFVRCGGPYRTLYDERKGHLASHHPEWPAKRVHLAAVRATVKRFLADLWVAWREAEGEAGGNTTAEAR
;
A
#
# COMPACT_ATOMS: atom_id res chain seq x y z
N MET A 1 50.07 -26.81 -33.52
CA MET A 1 48.92 -26.44 -34.36
C MET A 1 47.94 -25.64 -33.47
N PHE A 2 47.96 -24.31 -33.63
CA PHE A 2 47.11 -23.40 -32.88
C PHE A 2 45.88 -23.08 -33.73
N VAL A 3 44.69 -23.38 -33.23
CA VAL A 3 43.44 -22.97 -33.87
C VAL A 3 42.96 -21.69 -33.17
N ALA A 4 42.85 -20.60 -33.91
CA ALA A 4 42.36 -19.30 -33.41
C ALA A 4 40.86 -19.32 -33.23
N PRO A 5 40.30 -18.66 -32.18
CA PRO A 5 38.84 -18.51 -32.00
C PRO A 5 38.30 -17.41 -32.89
N GLY A 6 37.17 -17.74 -33.53
CA GLY A 6 36.48 -16.89 -34.49
C GLY A 6 35.94 -15.59 -33.91
N THR A 7 36.18 -14.53 -34.63
CA THR A 7 35.71 -13.17 -34.42
C THR A 7 34.18 -13.09 -34.63
N ARG A 8 33.43 -12.81 -33.59
CA ARG A 8 31.97 -12.60 -33.65
C ARG A 8 31.69 -11.19 -34.21
N VAL A 9 31.24 -11.11 -35.44
CA VAL A 9 30.81 -9.86 -36.07
C VAL A 9 29.50 -9.40 -35.43
N GLN A 10 29.53 -8.26 -34.73
CA GLN A 10 28.34 -7.57 -34.25
C GLN A 10 27.62 -6.89 -35.39
N ALA A 11 26.33 -7.20 -35.55
CA ALA A 11 25.43 -6.51 -36.47
C ALA A 11 25.09 -5.10 -35.97
N PRO A 12 24.99 -4.07 -36.82
CA PRO A 12 24.63 -2.72 -36.40
C PRO A 12 23.15 -2.64 -36.06
N HIS A 13 22.89 -2.09 -34.85
CA HIS A 13 21.55 -1.74 -34.42
C HIS A 13 20.95 -0.67 -35.31
N ALA A 14 19.92 -1.02 -36.08
CA ALA A 14 19.13 -0.08 -36.86
C ALA A 14 18.30 0.79 -35.88
N MET A 15 18.66 2.07 -35.78
CA MET A 15 17.88 3.11 -35.12
C MET A 15 16.61 3.37 -35.96
N ALA A 16 15.52 2.67 -35.67
CA ALA A 16 14.20 3.00 -36.20
C ALA A 16 13.66 4.23 -35.50
N GLY A 17 13.86 5.40 -36.08
CA GLY A 17 13.27 6.66 -35.65
C GLY A 17 11.74 6.60 -35.72
N ARG A 18 11.07 6.49 -34.61
CA ARG A 18 9.62 6.69 -34.50
C ARG A 18 9.35 8.20 -34.54
N ARG A 19 9.05 8.72 -35.71
CA ARG A 19 8.38 10.02 -35.85
C ARG A 19 6.96 9.86 -35.32
N GLY A 20 6.74 10.26 -34.06
CA GLY A 20 5.42 10.40 -33.51
C GLY A 20 4.71 11.59 -34.15
N THR A 21 3.79 11.34 -35.08
CA THR A 21 2.83 12.33 -35.57
C THR A 21 1.94 12.75 -34.42
N CYS A 22 2.14 13.97 -33.91
CA CYS A 22 1.22 14.63 -32.96
C CYS A 22 -0.06 15.02 -33.72
N THR A 23 -0.93 14.08 -33.99
CA THR A 23 -2.30 14.36 -34.35
C THR A 23 -3.03 14.77 -33.06
N GLY A 24 -3.11 16.09 -32.82
CA GLY A 24 -3.93 16.70 -31.76
C GLY A 24 -5.40 16.48 -32.07
N ALA A 25 -5.92 15.32 -31.68
CA ALA A 25 -7.35 15.12 -31.61
C ALA A 25 -7.86 15.95 -30.41
N LEU A 26 -8.50 17.09 -30.69
CA LEU A 26 -9.32 17.82 -29.73
C LEU A 26 -10.35 16.84 -29.15
N ARG A 27 -10.11 16.39 -27.93
CA ARG A 27 -11.14 15.64 -27.20
C ARG A 27 -12.29 16.58 -26.88
N PRO A 28 -13.53 16.24 -27.22
CA PRO A 28 -14.69 17.05 -26.87
C PRO A 28 -14.76 17.15 -25.34
N ARG A 29 -14.88 18.41 -24.83
CA ARG A 29 -15.27 18.67 -23.45
C ARG A 29 -16.73 18.22 -23.31
N GLY A 30 -16.94 16.92 -23.12
CA GLY A 30 -18.22 16.31 -22.88
C GLY A 30 -18.40 16.05 -21.39
N LEU A 31 -19.42 16.70 -20.82
CA LEU A 31 -20.32 16.24 -19.74
C LEU A 31 -19.65 15.49 -18.56
N ALA A 32 -19.90 16.00 -17.36
CA ALA A 32 -19.57 15.48 -16.03
C ALA A 32 -19.10 14.01 -16.03
N GLY A 33 -17.84 13.81 -16.37
CA GLY A 33 -17.23 12.47 -16.41
C GLY A 33 -17.16 11.94 -15.00
N SER A 34 -17.77 10.81 -14.76
CA SER A 34 -17.60 10.05 -13.53
C SER A 34 -16.10 9.87 -13.26
N VAL A 35 -15.62 10.45 -12.16
CA VAL A 35 -14.23 10.34 -11.76
C VAL A 35 -13.91 8.85 -11.57
N ARG A 36 -13.00 8.31 -12.37
CA ARG A 36 -12.55 6.92 -12.22
C ARG A 36 -11.83 6.80 -10.90
N VAL A 37 -12.36 5.93 -10.05
CA VAL A 37 -11.77 5.61 -8.76
C VAL A 37 -10.78 4.46 -8.95
N ALA A 38 -9.50 4.70 -8.66
CA ALA A 38 -8.47 3.70 -8.80
C ALA A 38 -8.51 2.69 -7.64
N GLN A 39 -8.55 1.39 -7.93
CA GLN A 39 -8.49 0.32 -6.92
C GLN A 39 -7.07 0.05 -6.40
N GLY A 40 -6.07 0.72 -6.93
CA GLY A 40 -4.67 0.58 -6.55
C GLY A 40 -3.99 1.93 -6.42
N ARG A 41 -2.69 2.00 -6.79
CA ARG A 41 -1.98 3.28 -6.84
C ARG A 41 -2.59 4.15 -7.95
N PRO A 42 -3.17 5.32 -7.61
CA PRO A 42 -3.80 6.18 -8.61
C PRO A 42 -2.77 6.68 -9.61
N ARG A 43 -3.15 6.72 -10.89
CA ARG A 43 -2.39 7.34 -11.95
C ARG A 43 -2.70 8.84 -12.01
N ARG A 44 -1.92 9.59 -12.80
CA ARG A 44 -2.17 11.02 -12.99
C ARG A 44 -3.59 11.25 -13.54
N GLY A 45 -4.41 12.00 -12.81
CA GLY A 45 -5.81 12.30 -13.16
C GLY A 45 -6.84 11.31 -12.59
N GLU A 46 -6.43 10.29 -11.85
CA GLU A 46 -7.34 9.37 -11.14
C GLU A 46 -7.40 9.73 -9.66
N ARG A 47 -8.58 9.58 -9.06
CA ARG A 47 -8.76 9.75 -7.61
C ARG A 47 -8.51 8.42 -6.91
N ALA A 48 -7.77 8.44 -5.79
CA ALA A 48 -7.63 7.26 -4.95
C ALA A 48 -8.98 6.87 -4.32
N ALA A 49 -9.26 5.57 -4.23
CA ALA A 49 -10.44 5.04 -3.51
C ALA A 49 -10.30 5.16 -1.98
N TYR A 50 -9.18 5.66 -1.50
CA TYR A 50 -8.83 5.73 -0.09
C TYR A 50 -8.10 7.05 0.20
N ASP A 51 -8.13 7.47 1.47
CA ASP A 51 -7.36 8.60 1.95
C ASP A 51 -5.87 8.25 1.99
N LEU A 52 -5.06 9.02 1.26
CA LEU A 52 -3.61 8.84 1.16
C LEU A 52 -2.90 9.20 2.48
N GLU A 53 -3.40 10.19 3.20
CA GLU A 53 -2.87 10.62 4.48
C GLU A 53 -3.12 9.55 5.54
N ALA A 54 -4.35 9.08 5.68
CA ALA A 54 -4.70 7.99 6.59
C ALA A 54 -3.88 6.72 6.32
N LYS A 55 -3.65 6.38 5.05
CA LYS A 55 -2.78 5.26 4.67
C LYS A 55 -1.35 5.45 5.15
N THR A 56 -0.82 6.66 5.03
CA THR A 56 0.55 6.99 5.47
C THR A 56 0.67 6.90 6.98
N ILE A 57 -0.30 7.46 7.72
CA ILE A 57 -0.38 7.38 9.18
C ILE A 57 -0.43 5.93 9.65
N CYS A 58 -1.31 5.11 9.07
CA CYS A 58 -1.40 3.68 9.38
C CYS A 58 -0.07 2.94 9.15
N TYR A 59 0.65 3.27 8.08
CA TYR A 59 1.96 2.68 7.81
C TYR A 59 2.98 3.08 8.88
N LEU A 60 3.05 4.35 9.25
CA LEU A 60 3.97 4.87 10.29
C LEU A 60 3.68 4.23 11.66
N ILE A 61 2.41 4.09 12.05
CA ILE A 61 1.99 3.38 13.26
C ILE A 61 2.51 1.93 13.23
N GLY A 62 2.29 1.22 12.12
CA GLY A 62 2.76 -0.17 11.97
C GLY A 62 4.27 -0.31 12.08
N VAL A 63 5.03 0.60 11.47
CA VAL A 63 6.50 0.63 11.57
C VAL A 63 6.95 0.92 13.00
N SER A 64 6.24 1.80 13.72
CA SER A 64 6.53 2.10 15.14
C SER A 64 6.36 0.87 16.01
N PHE A 65 5.30 0.07 15.83
CA PHE A 65 5.12 -1.19 16.56
C PHE A 65 6.26 -2.19 16.33
N VAL A 66 6.76 -2.25 15.10
CA VAL A 66 7.90 -3.12 14.78
C VAL A 66 9.19 -2.66 15.48
N ARG A 67 9.36 -1.35 15.71
CA ARG A 67 10.56 -0.78 16.36
C ARG A 67 10.49 -0.79 17.87
N CYS A 68 9.33 -0.42 18.43
CA CYS A 68 9.19 -0.22 19.88
C CYS A 68 9.01 -1.52 20.68
N GLY A 69 8.67 -2.63 20.01
CA GLY A 69 8.33 -3.87 20.71
C GLY A 69 6.92 -3.85 21.32
N GLY A 70 6.65 -4.77 22.25
CA GLY A 70 5.35 -4.89 22.91
C GLY A 70 4.39 -5.88 22.20
N PRO A 71 3.10 -5.94 22.62
CA PRO A 71 2.17 -6.97 22.18
C PRO A 71 1.92 -6.96 20.66
N TYR A 72 1.92 -5.79 20.03
CA TYR A 72 1.76 -5.68 18.58
C TYR A 72 3.01 -6.13 17.81
N ARG A 73 4.18 -6.08 18.43
CA ARG A 73 5.40 -6.66 17.84
C ARG A 73 5.31 -8.17 17.80
N THR A 74 4.87 -8.82 18.87
CA THR A 74 4.66 -10.27 18.92
C THR A 74 3.67 -10.71 17.83
N LEU A 75 2.54 -10.00 17.73
CA LEU A 75 1.55 -10.25 16.68
C LEU A 75 2.13 -10.10 15.26
N TYR A 76 3.00 -9.11 15.05
CA TYR A 76 3.69 -8.94 13.76
C TYR A 76 4.60 -10.12 13.45
N ASP A 77 5.40 -10.59 14.41
CA ASP A 77 6.34 -11.69 14.20
C ASP A 77 5.59 -13.01 13.92
N GLU A 78 4.50 -13.30 14.64
CA GLU A 78 3.62 -14.44 14.39
C GLU A 78 3.02 -14.39 12.97
N ARG A 79 2.46 -13.24 12.58
CA ARG A 79 1.87 -13.06 11.25
C ARG A 79 2.91 -13.17 10.14
N LYS A 80 4.10 -12.64 10.36
CA LYS A 80 5.21 -12.76 9.41
C LYS A 80 5.65 -14.20 9.23
N GLY A 81 5.79 -14.96 10.31
CA GLY A 81 6.11 -16.39 10.27
C GLY A 81 5.05 -17.19 9.53
N HIS A 82 3.77 -16.99 9.87
CA HIS A 82 2.65 -17.63 9.21
C HIS A 82 2.61 -17.35 7.70
N LEU A 83 2.76 -16.09 7.29
CA LEU A 83 2.76 -15.71 5.88
C LEU A 83 3.95 -16.28 5.11
N ALA A 84 5.12 -16.34 5.73
CA ALA A 84 6.32 -16.94 5.12
C ALA A 84 6.15 -18.44 4.89
N SER A 85 5.48 -19.15 5.81
CA SER A 85 5.21 -20.59 5.69
C SER A 85 4.14 -20.90 4.63
N HIS A 86 3.08 -20.10 4.56
CA HIS A 86 1.99 -20.32 3.60
C HIS A 86 2.27 -19.81 2.18
N HIS A 87 3.18 -18.86 2.04
CA HIS A 87 3.52 -18.22 0.77
C HIS A 87 5.04 -18.15 0.57
N PRO A 88 5.72 -19.29 0.41
CA PRO A 88 7.17 -19.32 0.22
C PRO A 88 7.62 -18.59 -1.06
N GLU A 89 6.71 -18.45 -2.05
CA GLU A 89 6.93 -17.73 -3.31
C GLU A 89 6.94 -16.20 -3.16
N TRP A 90 6.49 -15.68 -2.02
CA TRP A 90 6.42 -14.23 -1.86
C TRP A 90 7.78 -13.64 -1.49
N PRO A 91 8.16 -12.51 -2.11
CA PRO A 91 9.37 -11.80 -1.72
C PRO A 91 9.23 -11.29 -0.27
N ALA A 92 10.33 -11.30 0.48
CA ALA A 92 10.38 -10.90 1.90
C ALA A 92 9.73 -9.53 2.17
N LYS A 93 9.86 -8.59 1.25
CA LYS A 93 9.20 -7.26 1.33
C LYS A 93 7.67 -7.35 1.31
N ARG A 94 7.11 -8.26 0.52
CA ARG A 94 5.66 -8.47 0.44
C ARG A 94 5.13 -9.08 1.72
N VAL A 95 5.81 -10.09 2.25
CA VAL A 95 5.50 -10.73 3.54
C VAL A 95 5.54 -9.70 4.67
N HIS A 96 6.60 -8.89 4.74
CA HIS A 96 6.73 -7.80 5.72
C HIS A 96 5.55 -6.82 5.66
N LEU A 97 5.25 -6.28 4.48
CA LEU A 97 4.16 -5.30 4.33
C LEU A 97 2.77 -5.90 4.62
N ALA A 98 2.56 -7.18 4.34
CA ALA A 98 1.32 -7.87 4.66
C ALA A 98 1.17 -8.07 6.18
N ALA A 99 2.26 -8.45 6.88
CA ALA A 99 2.29 -8.57 8.34
C ALA A 99 2.04 -7.22 9.03
N VAL A 100 2.70 -6.14 8.58
CA VAL A 100 2.46 -4.77 9.10
C VAL A 100 0.98 -4.38 8.96
N ARG A 101 0.36 -4.61 7.79
CA ARG A 101 -1.06 -4.32 7.58
C ARG A 101 -1.98 -5.11 8.52
N ALA A 102 -1.69 -6.38 8.76
CA ALA A 102 -2.47 -7.21 9.67
C ALA A 102 -2.39 -6.70 11.11
N THR A 103 -1.19 -6.31 11.56
CA THR A 103 -0.96 -5.73 12.88
C THR A 103 -1.71 -4.41 13.08
N VAL A 104 -1.64 -3.51 12.08
CA VAL A 104 -2.36 -2.23 12.14
C VAL A 104 -3.88 -2.43 12.16
N LYS A 105 -4.41 -3.39 11.38
CA LYS A 105 -5.85 -3.72 11.43
C LYS A 105 -6.28 -4.16 12.83
N ARG A 106 -5.49 -4.97 13.50
CA ARG A 106 -5.77 -5.40 14.87
C ARG A 106 -5.75 -4.23 15.84
N PHE A 107 -4.72 -3.39 15.76
CA PHE A 107 -4.64 -2.17 16.57
C PHE A 107 -5.85 -1.25 16.38
N LEU A 108 -6.28 -1.02 15.13
CA LEU A 108 -7.46 -0.18 14.86
C LEU A 108 -8.75 -0.78 15.42
N ALA A 109 -8.88 -2.11 15.43
CA ALA A 109 -10.01 -2.78 16.05
C ALA A 109 -10.00 -2.61 17.58
N ASP A 110 -8.84 -2.80 18.22
CA ASP A 110 -8.68 -2.61 19.65
C ASP A 110 -8.90 -1.14 20.06
N LEU A 111 -8.38 -0.19 19.27
CA LEU A 111 -8.61 1.24 19.45
C LEU A 111 -10.10 1.61 19.35
N TRP A 112 -10.82 1.01 18.41
CA TRP A 112 -12.25 1.25 18.24
C TRP A 112 -13.04 0.78 19.48
N VAL A 113 -12.71 -0.39 20.01
CA VAL A 113 -13.36 -0.90 21.25
C VAL A 113 -13.10 0.05 22.40
N ALA A 114 -11.82 0.41 22.65
CA ALA A 114 -11.45 1.34 23.72
C ALA A 114 -12.12 2.71 23.60
N TRP A 115 -12.24 3.22 22.37
CA TRP A 115 -12.95 4.46 22.11
C TRP A 115 -14.44 4.36 22.50
N ARG A 116 -15.11 3.30 22.06
CA ARG A 116 -16.54 3.08 22.38
C ARG A 116 -16.80 2.94 23.88
N GLU A 117 -15.90 2.28 24.59
CA GLU A 117 -15.95 2.16 26.05
C GLU A 117 -15.82 3.53 26.72
N ALA A 118 -14.84 4.34 26.30
CA ALA A 118 -14.63 5.69 26.81
C ALA A 118 -15.82 6.62 26.52
N GLU A 119 -16.45 6.55 25.34
CA GLU A 119 -17.67 7.31 25.01
C GLU A 119 -18.87 6.86 25.88
N GLY A 120 -19.01 5.57 26.13
CA GLY A 120 -20.05 5.02 27.00
C GLY A 120 -19.93 5.51 28.44
N GLU A 121 -18.72 5.58 28.98
CA GLU A 121 -18.43 6.13 30.29
C GLU A 121 -18.68 7.65 30.38
N ALA A 122 -18.28 8.41 29.33
CA ALA A 122 -18.52 9.85 29.26
C ALA A 122 -20.03 10.19 29.18
N GLY A 123 -20.81 9.36 28.46
CA GLY A 123 -22.27 9.54 28.34
C GLY A 123 -23.01 9.23 29.64
N GLY A 124 -22.48 8.34 30.47
CA GLY A 124 -23.08 7.97 31.77
C GLY A 124 -22.99 9.07 32.86
N ASN A 125 -21.98 9.92 32.79
CA ASN A 125 -21.79 10.98 33.81
C ASN A 125 -22.61 12.24 33.57
N THR A 126 -23.15 12.45 32.37
CA THR A 126 -23.89 13.68 32.05
C THR A 126 -25.35 13.63 32.52
N THR A 127 -25.89 12.47 32.87
CA THR A 127 -27.28 12.30 33.34
C THR A 127 -27.42 12.30 34.87
N ALA A 128 -26.33 12.24 35.63
CA ALA A 128 -26.37 12.20 37.10
C ALA A 128 -26.38 13.58 37.78
N GLU A 129 -26.11 14.67 37.08
CA GLU A 129 -25.95 16.02 37.66
C GLU A 129 -27.14 16.96 37.40
N ALA A 130 -28.23 16.43 36.82
CA ALA A 130 -29.49 17.18 36.60
C ALA A 130 -30.61 16.65 37.52
N ARG A 131 -30.41 16.74 38.85
CA ARG A 131 -31.48 16.56 39.81
C ARG A 131 -31.33 17.47 41.02
#